data_4435eb693d8e7b0183afb0f6b548596e
#
_entry.id   4435eb693d8e7b0183afb0f6b548596e
#
_cell.length_a   1.000
_cell.length_b   1.000
_cell.length_c   1.000
_cell.angle_alpha   90.00
_cell.angle_beta   90.00
_cell.angle_gamma   90.00
#
_symmetry.space_group_name_H-M   'P 1'
#
loop_
_entity.id
_entity.type
_entity.pdbx_description
1 polymer ?
#
loop_
_entity_poly.entity_id
_entity_poly.type
_entity_poly.pdbx_seq_one_letter_code
_entity_poly.pdbx_strand_id
1 'polypeptide(L)'
;MKIMVVGGGGREHAIIKKLKESPKAEKIYALPGNGGIAADAECVPIGAKDIDGIVKFAVENKIDFAVVAPDDPLMLGMVDLLQENGFRAFGPTKDAAIIEGSKSFSKNLMKKYQIPTAEYEVFEDADAAIRYIEQKGAPIVVKADGLALGKGVTVAQSVEEAKNAV
;
A
#
# COMPACT_ATOMS: atom_id res chain seq x y z
N MET A 1 15.54 21.70 1.56
CA MET A 1 14.14 21.22 1.37
C MET A 1 13.64 20.59 2.64
N LYS A 2 12.42 20.92 3.04
CA LYS A 2 11.67 20.19 4.08
C LYS A 2 10.92 19.04 3.42
N ILE A 3 11.22 17.81 3.83
CA ILE A 3 10.66 16.59 3.24
C ILE A 3 9.77 15.92 4.29
N MET A 4 8.60 15.48 3.88
CA MET A 4 7.68 14.69 4.70
C MET A 4 7.62 13.26 4.15
N VAL A 5 7.79 12.26 5.01
CA VAL A 5 7.62 10.84 4.67
C VAL A 5 6.43 10.30 5.46
N VAL A 6 5.39 9.90 4.74
CA VAL A 6 4.21 9.28 5.35
C VAL A 6 4.48 7.81 5.60
N GLY A 7 4.25 7.38 6.84
CA GLY A 7 4.41 6.01 7.29
C GLY A 7 5.40 5.83 8.44
N GLY A 8 5.53 4.62 8.94
CA GLY A 8 6.36 4.31 10.10
C GLY A 8 6.97 2.91 10.07
N GLY A 9 7.08 2.30 8.90
CA GLY A 9 7.65 0.97 8.72
C GLY A 9 9.14 0.97 8.34
N GLY A 10 9.67 -0.21 8.08
CA GLY A 10 11.07 -0.40 7.67
C GLY A 10 11.36 0.19 6.29
N ARG A 11 10.38 0.18 5.37
CA ARG A 11 10.50 0.82 4.04
C ARG A 11 10.70 2.32 4.19
N GLU A 12 9.87 2.98 4.97
CA GLU A 12 9.95 4.41 5.24
C GLU A 12 11.25 4.77 5.93
N HIS A 13 11.73 3.95 6.87
CA HIS A 13 13.03 4.18 7.51
C HIS A 13 14.20 4.10 6.51
N ALA A 14 14.19 3.11 5.60
CA ALA A 14 15.19 2.98 4.55
C ALA A 14 15.18 4.19 3.59
N ILE A 15 13.99 4.66 3.21
CA ILE A 15 13.80 5.86 2.39
C ILE A 15 14.38 7.08 3.12
N ILE A 16 14.05 7.28 4.39
CA ILE A 16 14.54 8.40 5.21
C ILE A 16 16.06 8.38 5.29
N LYS A 17 16.69 7.23 5.56
CA LYS A 17 18.15 7.10 5.57
C LYS A 17 18.77 7.54 4.24
N LYS A 18 18.14 7.12 3.12
CA LYS A 18 18.64 7.51 1.80
C LYS A 18 18.44 8.99 1.50
N LEU A 19 17.33 9.57 1.91
CA LEU A 19 17.06 11.00 1.76
C LEU A 19 18.07 11.87 2.56
N LYS A 20 18.51 11.43 3.74
CA LYS A 20 19.52 12.12 4.56
C LYS A 20 20.88 12.28 3.86
N GLU A 21 21.22 11.40 2.93
CA GLU A 21 22.46 11.52 2.15
C GLU A 21 22.41 12.68 1.15
N SER A 22 21.23 13.23 0.86
CA SER A 22 21.06 14.32 -0.08
C SER A 22 21.37 15.67 0.55
N PRO A 23 22.26 16.47 -0.02
CA PRO A 23 22.53 17.83 0.48
C PRO A 23 21.32 18.76 0.34
N LYS A 24 20.28 18.36 -0.38
CA LYS A 24 19.02 19.11 -0.51
C LYS A 24 18.04 18.86 0.62
N ALA A 25 18.21 17.79 1.41
CA ALA A 25 17.35 17.47 2.53
C ALA A 25 17.80 18.21 3.80
N GLU A 26 17.20 19.35 4.08
CA GLU A 26 17.50 20.15 5.26
C GLU A 26 16.79 19.64 6.50
N LYS A 27 15.55 19.19 6.32
CA LYS A 27 14.69 18.67 7.40
C LYS A 27 13.82 17.54 6.86
N ILE A 28 13.75 16.45 7.62
CA ILE A 28 12.89 15.32 7.30
C ILE A 28 11.92 15.09 8.46
N TYR A 29 10.63 14.98 8.13
CA TYR A 29 9.55 14.61 9.03
C TYR A 29 9.03 13.22 8.68
N ALA A 30 8.65 12.43 9.65
CA ALA A 30 8.02 11.13 9.48
C ALA A 30 6.66 11.09 10.18
N LEU A 31 5.60 10.70 9.48
CA LEU A 31 4.21 10.71 9.97
C LEU A 31 3.61 9.29 9.88
N PRO A 32 3.45 8.56 11.00
CA PRO A 32 3.86 8.91 12.37
C PRO A 32 5.34 8.65 12.67
N GLY A 33 6.09 7.93 11.82
CA GLY A 33 7.40 7.42 12.14
C GLY A 33 7.37 6.28 13.16
N ASN A 34 8.54 5.97 13.73
CA ASN A 34 8.72 5.00 14.82
C ASN A 34 9.99 5.32 15.61
N GLY A 35 10.27 4.56 16.69
CA GLY A 35 11.45 4.76 17.52
C GLY A 35 12.81 4.67 16.81
N GLY A 36 12.92 3.82 15.76
CA GLY A 36 14.12 3.76 14.93
C GLY A 36 14.25 4.98 14.02
N ILE A 37 13.14 5.41 13.43
CA ILE A 37 13.08 6.61 12.56
C ILE A 37 13.42 7.87 13.33
N ALA A 38 13.07 7.95 14.63
CA ALA A 38 13.33 9.11 15.48
C ALA A 38 14.83 9.50 15.60
N ALA A 39 15.75 8.56 15.32
CA ALA A 39 17.18 8.85 15.22
C ALA A 39 17.59 9.57 13.93
N ASP A 40 16.73 9.52 12.90
CA ASP A 40 17.03 9.98 11.54
C ASP A 40 16.13 11.10 11.06
N ALA A 41 14.93 11.25 11.62
CA ALA A 41 13.93 12.24 11.25
C ALA A 41 13.10 12.68 12.46
N GLU A 42 12.40 13.79 12.35
CA GLU A 42 11.44 14.22 13.34
C GLU A 42 10.13 13.44 13.17
N CYS A 43 9.78 12.63 14.18
CA CYS A 43 8.52 11.91 14.18
C CYS A 43 7.37 12.82 14.66
N VAL A 44 6.29 12.85 13.89
CA VAL A 44 5.08 13.65 14.18
C VAL A 44 3.92 12.69 14.42
N PRO A 45 3.18 12.77 15.54
CA PRO A 45 2.17 11.79 15.91
C PRO A 45 0.85 11.95 15.10
N ILE A 46 0.97 11.92 13.77
CA ILE A 46 -0.15 11.94 12.82
C ILE A 46 -0.18 10.59 12.12
N GLY A 47 -1.27 9.86 12.23
CA GLY A 47 -1.42 8.53 11.63
C GLY A 47 -1.36 8.59 10.10
N ALA A 48 -0.78 7.56 9.47
CA ALA A 48 -0.63 7.52 8.00
C ALA A 48 -1.96 7.56 7.23
N LYS A 49 -3.09 7.26 7.87
CA LYS A 49 -4.44 7.33 7.29
C LYS A 49 -5.18 8.62 7.62
N ASP A 50 -4.63 9.48 8.44
CA ASP A 50 -5.19 10.79 8.76
C ASP A 50 -4.84 11.79 7.64
N ILE A 51 -5.59 11.65 6.52
CA ILE A 51 -5.36 12.39 5.28
C ILE A 51 -5.40 13.90 5.52
N ASP A 52 -6.42 14.37 6.23
CA ASP A 52 -6.62 15.79 6.50
C ASP A 52 -5.55 16.36 7.43
N GLY A 53 -5.19 15.61 8.48
CA GLY A 53 -4.11 15.95 9.39
C GLY A 53 -2.75 16.07 8.70
N ILE A 54 -2.46 15.18 7.74
CA ILE A 54 -1.22 15.20 6.95
C ILE A 54 -1.17 16.42 6.04
N VAL A 55 -2.26 16.73 5.32
CA VAL A 55 -2.32 17.93 4.45
C VAL A 55 -2.19 19.20 5.28
N LYS A 56 -2.91 19.29 6.40
CA LYS A 56 -2.79 20.42 7.33
C LYS A 56 -1.34 20.60 7.80
N PHE A 57 -0.68 19.52 8.23
CA PHE A 57 0.73 19.55 8.62
C PHE A 57 1.63 20.05 7.49
N ALA A 58 1.39 19.58 6.27
CA ALA A 58 2.18 19.99 5.10
C ALA A 58 2.08 21.50 4.85
N VAL A 59 0.87 22.08 4.97
CA VAL A 59 0.63 23.52 4.83
C VAL A 59 1.34 24.30 5.94
N GLU A 60 1.09 23.95 7.21
CA GLU A 60 1.62 24.69 8.37
C GLU A 60 3.16 24.66 8.43
N ASN A 61 3.77 23.57 8.01
CA ASN A 61 5.24 23.40 8.05
C ASN A 61 5.93 23.78 6.73
N LYS A 62 5.18 24.19 5.71
CA LYS A 62 5.70 24.55 4.38
C LYS A 62 6.57 23.45 3.80
N ILE A 63 5.98 22.25 3.66
CA ILE A 63 6.68 21.09 3.10
C ILE A 63 6.96 21.31 1.62
N ASP A 64 8.18 21.05 1.18
CA ASP A 64 8.60 21.18 -0.21
C ASP A 64 8.33 19.91 -1.02
N PHE A 65 8.38 18.74 -0.35
CA PHE A 65 8.26 17.45 -1.00
C PHE A 65 7.72 16.38 -0.04
N ALA A 66 6.76 15.60 -0.50
CA ALA A 66 6.19 14.49 0.25
C ALA A 66 6.53 13.15 -0.39
N VAL A 67 6.76 12.12 0.43
CA VAL A 67 6.88 10.73 0.01
C VAL A 67 5.78 9.93 0.70
N VAL A 68 4.91 9.31 -0.08
CA VAL A 68 3.83 8.45 0.42
C VAL A 68 4.18 7.01 0.05
N ALA A 69 4.59 6.22 1.04
CA ALA A 69 5.10 4.87 0.82
C ALA A 69 4.12 3.74 1.18
N PRO A 70 3.27 3.84 2.23
CA PRO A 70 2.35 2.76 2.59
C PRO A 70 1.15 2.67 1.65
N ASP A 71 0.64 1.45 1.49
CA ASP A 71 -0.44 1.13 0.56
C ASP A 71 -1.77 1.81 0.96
N ASP A 72 -2.12 1.78 2.25
CA ASP A 72 -3.36 2.38 2.77
C ASP A 72 -3.54 3.87 2.39
N PRO A 73 -2.60 4.79 2.70
CA PRO A 73 -2.76 6.21 2.31
C PRO A 73 -2.77 6.41 0.79
N LEU A 74 -2.06 5.58 0.02
CA LEU A 74 -2.08 5.64 -1.45
C LEU A 74 -3.48 5.29 -1.97
N MET A 75 -4.08 4.23 -1.45
CA MET A 75 -5.45 3.82 -1.80
C MET A 75 -6.51 4.84 -1.37
N LEU A 76 -6.24 5.61 -0.31
CA LEU A 76 -7.10 6.70 0.14
C LEU A 76 -6.95 7.98 -0.71
N GLY A 77 -5.97 8.05 -1.64
CA GLY A 77 -5.75 9.20 -2.52
C GLY A 77 -4.88 10.30 -1.90
N MET A 78 -3.98 9.96 -0.98
CA MET A 78 -3.09 10.93 -0.34
C MET A 78 -2.25 11.72 -1.34
N VAL A 79 -1.72 11.06 -2.38
CA VAL A 79 -0.90 11.72 -3.41
C VAL A 79 -1.74 12.73 -4.19
N ASP A 80 -2.95 12.33 -4.58
CA ASP A 80 -3.87 13.19 -5.32
C ASP A 80 -4.19 14.44 -4.50
N LEU A 81 -4.57 14.26 -3.23
CA LEU A 81 -4.94 15.38 -2.35
C LEU A 81 -3.75 16.32 -2.07
N LEU A 82 -2.54 15.77 -1.88
CA LEU A 82 -1.34 16.60 -1.73
C LEU A 82 -1.09 17.44 -2.99
N GLN A 83 -1.21 16.84 -4.18
CA GLN A 83 -1.02 17.54 -5.45
C GLN A 83 -2.10 18.60 -5.70
N GLU A 84 -3.37 18.32 -5.38
CA GLU A 84 -4.48 19.28 -5.43
C GLU A 84 -4.24 20.50 -4.53
N ASN A 85 -3.55 20.29 -3.40
CA ASN A 85 -3.12 21.36 -2.50
C ASN A 85 -1.78 22.01 -2.86
N GLY A 86 -1.24 21.71 -4.06
CA GLY A 86 -0.03 22.33 -4.59
C GLY A 86 1.30 21.74 -4.09
N PHE A 87 1.26 20.60 -3.37
CA PHE A 87 2.46 19.93 -2.90
C PHE A 87 3.02 18.96 -3.95
N ARG A 88 4.33 18.90 -4.05
CA ARG A 88 5.01 17.87 -4.83
C ARG A 88 5.04 16.57 -4.02
N ALA A 89 4.44 15.51 -4.55
CA ALA A 89 4.37 14.23 -3.88
C ALA A 89 4.92 13.10 -4.76
N PHE A 90 5.68 12.20 -4.16
CA PHE A 90 6.12 10.94 -4.75
C PHE A 90 5.23 9.80 -4.23
N GLY A 91 4.67 9.06 -5.15
CA GLY A 91 3.77 7.92 -4.94
C GLY A 91 2.80 7.81 -6.11
N PRO A 92 2.14 6.67 -6.31
CA PRO A 92 1.07 6.54 -7.29
C PRO A 92 -0.17 7.35 -6.88
N THR A 93 -0.92 7.82 -7.85
CA THR A 93 -2.28 8.31 -7.65
C THR A 93 -3.20 7.19 -7.17
N LYS A 94 -4.37 7.53 -6.62
CA LYS A 94 -5.37 6.54 -6.18
C LYS A 94 -5.73 5.54 -7.28
N ASP A 95 -5.93 6.03 -8.51
CA ASP A 95 -6.27 5.19 -9.65
C ASP A 95 -5.14 4.23 -10.05
N ALA A 96 -3.88 4.62 -9.86
CA ALA A 96 -2.74 3.75 -10.09
C ALA A 96 -2.49 2.79 -8.90
N ALA A 97 -2.75 3.22 -7.67
CA ALA A 97 -2.58 2.43 -6.46
C ALA A 97 -3.51 1.20 -6.41
N ILE A 98 -4.61 1.20 -7.17
CA ILE A 98 -5.54 0.06 -7.25
C ILE A 98 -4.85 -1.24 -7.72
N ILE A 99 -3.73 -1.14 -8.43
CA ILE A 99 -2.92 -2.31 -8.84
C ILE A 99 -2.48 -3.11 -7.61
N GLU A 100 -2.14 -2.45 -6.51
CA GLU A 100 -1.82 -3.11 -5.23
C GLU A 100 -3.10 -3.32 -4.39
N GLY A 101 -4.04 -2.39 -4.48
CA GLY A 101 -5.26 -2.38 -3.67
C GLY A 101 -6.28 -3.46 -4.01
N SER A 102 -6.30 -3.97 -5.26
CA SER A 102 -7.21 -5.02 -5.70
C SER A 102 -6.48 -6.09 -6.49
N LYS A 103 -6.49 -7.31 -5.96
CA LYS A 103 -5.88 -8.47 -6.62
C LYS A 103 -6.64 -8.88 -7.87
N SER A 104 -7.97 -8.79 -7.83
CA SER A 104 -8.85 -9.08 -8.98
C SER A 104 -8.61 -8.08 -10.10
N PHE A 105 -8.52 -6.78 -9.78
CA PHE A 105 -8.17 -5.76 -10.77
C PHE A 105 -6.82 -6.05 -11.43
N SER A 106 -5.77 -6.31 -10.63
CA SER A 106 -4.42 -6.60 -11.16
C SER A 106 -4.39 -7.84 -12.03
N LYS A 107 -5.09 -8.91 -11.63
CA LYS A 107 -5.20 -10.12 -12.42
C LYS A 107 -5.93 -9.88 -13.75
N ASN A 108 -7.02 -9.14 -13.73
CA ASN A 108 -7.77 -8.77 -14.93
C ASN A 108 -6.91 -7.89 -15.87
N LEU A 109 -6.14 -6.94 -15.31
CA LEU A 109 -5.20 -6.12 -16.07
C LEU A 109 -4.12 -6.98 -16.73
N MET A 110 -3.51 -7.91 -16.00
CA MET A 110 -2.51 -8.84 -16.53
C MET A 110 -3.09 -9.70 -17.68
N LYS A 111 -4.31 -10.22 -17.49
CA LYS A 111 -5.01 -10.99 -18.52
C LYS A 111 -5.25 -10.16 -19.79
N LYS A 112 -5.75 -8.92 -19.61
CA LYS A 112 -6.05 -8.00 -20.72
C LYS A 112 -4.81 -7.67 -21.57
N TYR A 113 -3.68 -7.48 -20.93
CA TYR A 113 -2.43 -7.09 -21.58
C TYR A 113 -1.44 -8.26 -21.78
N GLN A 114 -1.91 -9.49 -21.59
CA GLN A 114 -1.10 -10.72 -21.78
C GLN A 114 0.19 -10.74 -20.96
N ILE A 115 0.15 -10.14 -19.75
CA ILE A 115 1.27 -10.18 -18.80
C ILE A 115 1.28 -11.56 -18.15
N PRO A 116 2.42 -12.29 -18.17
CA PRO A 116 2.51 -13.62 -17.58
C PRO A 116 2.13 -13.62 -16.09
N THR A 117 1.19 -14.49 -15.74
CA THR A 117 0.74 -14.69 -14.35
C THR A 117 0.14 -16.08 -14.20
N ALA A 118 0.07 -16.61 -12.97
CA ALA A 118 -0.61 -17.86 -12.69
C ALA A 118 -2.10 -17.77 -13.04
N GLU A 119 -2.71 -18.91 -13.38
CA GLU A 119 -4.15 -19.01 -13.53
C GLU A 119 -4.89 -18.50 -12.29
N TYR A 120 -6.04 -17.90 -12.50
CA TYR A 120 -6.88 -17.38 -11.43
C TYR A 120 -8.34 -17.39 -11.85
N GLU A 121 -9.21 -17.38 -10.85
CA GLU A 121 -10.63 -17.11 -11.01
C GLU A 121 -11.10 -16.22 -9.85
N VAL A 122 -12.11 -15.39 -10.07
CA VAL A 122 -12.66 -14.44 -9.09
C VAL A 122 -14.10 -14.83 -8.78
N PHE A 123 -14.44 -14.90 -7.51
CA PHE A 123 -15.77 -15.27 -7.03
C PHE A 123 -16.29 -14.24 -6.04
N GLU A 124 -17.57 -13.93 -6.13
CA GLU A 124 -18.34 -13.14 -5.16
C GLU A 124 -19.26 -14.03 -4.31
N ASP A 125 -19.33 -15.32 -4.67
CA ASP A 125 -20.17 -16.32 -4.03
C ASP A 125 -19.31 -17.48 -3.51
N ALA A 126 -19.44 -17.80 -2.23
CA ALA A 126 -18.66 -18.85 -1.57
C ALA A 126 -18.92 -20.23 -2.17
N ASP A 127 -20.16 -20.56 -2.49
CA ASP A 127 -20.51 -21.88 -3.04
C ASP A 127 -19.92 -22.06 -4.43
N ALA A 128 -19.87 -21.00 -5.24
CA ALA A 128 -19.22 -21.02 -6.55
C ALA A 128 -17.71 -21.23 -6.42
N ALA A 129 -17.06 -20.56 -5.47
CA ALA A 129 -15.63 -20.73 -5.17
C ALA A 129 -15.33 -22.17 -4.72
N ILE A 130 -16.16 -22.75 -3.84
CA ILE A 130 -16.03 -24.12 -3.35
C ILE A 130 -16.15 -25.13 -4.52
N ARG A 131 -17.14 -24.98 -5.38
CA ARG A 131 -17.29 -25.85 -6.57
C ARG A 131 -16.07 -25.78 -7.49
N TYR A 132 -15.50 -24.60 -7.69
CA TYR A 132 -14.28 -24.45 -8.46
C TYR A 132 -13.08 -25.14 -7.81
N ILE A 133 -12.92 -25.01 -6.49
CA ILE A 133 -11.87 -25.69 -5.72
C ILE A 133 -12.00 -27.20 -5.84
N GLU A 134 -13.22 -27.75 -5.74
CA GLU A 134 -13.48 -29.19 -5.90
C GLU A 134 -13.12 -29.71 -7.30
N GLN A 135 -13.31 -28.90 -8.32
CA GLN A 135 -12.95 -29.24 -9.71
C GLN A 135 -11.45 -29.15 -9.97
N LYS A 136 -10.80 -28.11 -9.45
CA LYS A 136 -9.35 -27.85 -9.68
C LYS A 136 -8.46 -28.70 -8.80
N GLY A 137 -8.90 -29.02 -7.57
CA GLY A 137 -8.12 -29.76 -6.60
C GLY A 137 -7.10 -28.88 -5.85
N ALA A 138 -6.17 -29.54 -5.17
CA ALA A 138 -5.08 -28.91 -4.45
C ALA A 138 -3.72 -29.38 -5.01
N PRO A 139 -2.62 -28.62 -4.81
CA PRO A 139 -2.55 -27.36 -4.05
C PRO A 139 -3.18 -26.17 -4.80
N ILE A 140 -3.79 -25.25 -4.04
CA ILE A 140 -4.43 -24.06 -4.58
C ILE A 140 -4.27 -22.89 -3.59
N VAL A 141 -4.28 -21.64 -4.08
CA VAL A 141 -4.16 -20.45 -3.25
C VAL A 141 -5.48 -19.69 -3.24
N VAL A 142 -6.07 -19.55 -2.05
CA VAL A 142 -7.25 -18.73 -1.80
C VAL A 142 -6.80 -17.36 -1.28
N LYS A 143 -7.35 -16.29 -1.86
CA LYS A 143 -6.99 -14.93 -1.48
C LYS A 143 -8.24 -14.07 -1.34
N ALA A 144 -8.36 -13.36 -0.21
CA ALA A 144 -9.29 -12.25 -0.12
C ALA A 144 -8.86 -11.10 -1.05
N ASP A 145 -9.81 -10.47 -1.75
CA ASP A 145 -9.52 -9.25 -2.51
C ASP A 145 -9.39 -8.04 -1.55
N GLY A 146 -8.63 -7.03 -1.97
CA GLY A 146 -8.33 -5.85 -1.16
C GLY A 146 -7.05 -5.97 -0.33
N LEU A 147 -6.79 -4.91 0.47
CA LEU A 147 -5.65 -4.82 1.37
C LEU A 147 -5.94 -5.63 2.64
N ALA A 148 -5.21 -6.71 2.87
CA ALA A 148 -5.38 -7.61 4.01
C ALA A 148 -4.12 -7.75 4.88
N LEU A 149 -3.14 -6.85 4.74
CA LEU A 149 -1.88 -6.83 5.51
C LEU A 149 -1.17 -8.20 5.56
N GLY A 150 -1.21 -8.95 4.44
CA GLY A 150 -0.63 -10.28 4.34
C GLY A 150 -1.43 -11.40 5.03
N LYS A 151 -2.61 -11.12 5.60
CA LYS A 151 -3.41 -12.10 6.36
C LYS A 151 -4.56 -12.74 5.56
N GLY A 152 -4.89 -12.22 4.40
CA GLY A 152 -5.98 -12.73 3.55
C GLY A 152 -5.51 -13.70 2.47
N VAL A 153 -4.50 -14.54 2.73
CA VAL A 153 -3.96 -15.51 1.77
C VAL A 153 -3.74 -16.85 2.45
N THR A 154 -4.35 -17.90 1.89
CA THR A 154 -4.16 -19.29 2.32
C THR A 154 -3.57 -20.10 1.16
N VAL A 155 -2.42 -20.73 1.39
CA VAL A 155 -1.81 -21.69 0.46
C VAL A 155 -2.25 -23.09 0.88
N ALA A 156 -3.38 -23.52 0.37
CA ALA A 156 -4.01 -24.77 0.75
C ALA A 156 -3.33 -25.97 0.09
N GLN A 157 -2.96 -26.96 0.89
CA GLN A 157 -2.37 -28.21 0.43
C GLN A 157 -3.43 -29.31 0.19
N SER A 158 -4.67 -29.09 0.67
CA SER A 158 -5.79 -29.99 0.47
C SER A 158 -7.04 -29.19 0.07
N VAL A 159 -7.99 -29.89 -0.57
CA VAL A 159 -9.30 -29.32 -0.93
C VAL A 159 -10.07 -28.86 0.32
N GLU A 160 -9.98 -29.60 1.42
CA GLU A 160 -10.64 -29.26 2.66
C GLU A 160 -10.08 -27.95 3.27
N GLU A 161 -8.76 -27.81 3.29
CA GLU A 161 -8.10 -26.57 3.73
C GLU A 161 -8.52 -25.38 2.86
N ALA A 162 -8.60 -25.56 1.53
CA ALA A 162 -9.03 -24.52 0.62
C ALA A 162 -10.49 -24.09 0.83
N LYS A 163 -11.39 -25.06 1.07
CA LYS A 163 -12.81 -24.80 1.37
C LYS A 163 -12.99 -24.04 2.69
N ASN A 164 -12.17 -24.36 3.70
CA ASN A 164 -12.20 -23.65 4.98
C ASN A 164 -11.64 -22.21 4.91
N ALA A 165 -10.91 -21.87 3.84
CA ALA A 165 -10.36 -20.54 3.60
C ALA A 165 -11.31 -19.61 2.83
N VAL A 166 -12.42 -20.13 2.29
CA VAL A 166 -13.47 -19.39 1.59
C VAL A 166 -14.50 -18.88 2.60
#